data_bc07524369d153206d37d1e08dce5921
#
_entry.id   bc07524369d153206d37d1e08dce5921
#
_cell.length_a   1.000
_cell.length_b   1.000
_cell.length_c   1.000
_cell.angle_alpha   90.00
_cell.angle_beta   90.00
_cell.angle_gamma   90.00
#
_symmetry.space_group_name_H-M   'P 1'
#
loop_
_entity.id
_entity.type
_entity.pdbx_description
1 polymer ?
#
loop_
_entity_poly.entity_id
_entity_poly.type
_entity_poly.pdbx_seq_one_letter_code
_entity_poly.pdbx_strand_id
1 'polypeptide(L)'
;MSEPVTPDSRTNENSPSVLQTAAAKNATTVAAKAGVTAPPQVSAADSSSPAALQVSAADSDSLAAAQASAADSDSPADSRARAVNPITEGIIWKQILFFFFPLLLSSFFQQLYNTVDALIVGRIAGKEALSAVGGSAGSVLGIFIMFYVGFSGGAAVLAAQFFGAKKDGALRDAVRTALLISGILGLTGAVLCFGFAHPILAVMHTPDDILAPSLWYLRVVSLGLIPNAVYNMGAAVLRAIGDSRRPLAILIFTCITNIALDFLFVAGLRMGAAGAAAATALCQLLSAVLVLIVLQKTVFTRSSKTAAILAGRILKLGLPLGFAEVMYTFANVVLMAVVNGFGTDTVAAYAAYGKIDALFWMVVGSFGISITTFVGQNIGAGRRDRVMQSIRDCTVMMFLVLGMVIAALYIFAYPLQQLFCADPNVVEIGGRMMRFLMPFYFLYIPIEIMFSALRGMGDSVIPTIITFFGVCVLRSVWGLAVVPLHHTVNMVLLGFPVTWAVTTIAFAIYFSLYLRRQGPAI
;
A
#
# COMPACT_ATOMS: atom_id res chain seq x y z
N MET A 1 -24.60 -34.37 64.73
CA MET A 1 -25.59 -33.40 65.21
C MET A 1 -25.51 -32.23 64.36
N SER A 2 -26.52 -32.04 63.74
CA SER A 2 -27.54 -31.17 63.17
C SER A 2 -27.28 -30.85 61.71
N GLU A 3 -28.00 -31.37 60.91
CA GLU A 3 -29.16 -31.12 60.03
C GLU A 3 -28.90 -30.24 58.79
N PRO A 4 -29.38 -30.69 57.61
CA PRO A 4 -29.19 -29.99 56.32
C PRO A 4 -30.40 -29.09 56.08
N VAL A 5 -30.12 -27.90 55.46
CA VAL A 5 -31.12 -26.96 54.94
C VAL A 5 -31.30 -27.21 53.46
N THR A 6 -32.53 -27.44 53.05
CA THR A 6 -33.03 -27.64 51.69
C THR A 6 -32.98 -26.35 50.88
N PRO A 7 -32.80 -26.43 49.55
CA PRO A 7 -32.84 -25.26 48.66
C PRO A 7 -34.25 -24.93 48.16
N ASP A 8 -34.59 -23.66 48.21
CA ASP A 8 -35.83 -23.10 47.69
C ASP A 8 -35.75 -22.87 46.18
N SER A 9 -36.80 -23.28 45.50
CA SER A 9 -37.00 -23.19 44.06
C SER A 9 -37.43 -21.78 43.65
N ARG A 10 -36.63 -21.09 42.84
CA ARG A 10 -37.12 -19.97 41.99
C ARG A 10 -36.65 -20.13 40.56
N THR A 11 -37.64 -20.30 39.76
CA THR A 11 -37.76 -20.42 38.33
C THR A 11 -36.82 -19.53 37.49
N ASN A 12 -36.22 -20.21 36.55
CA ASN A 12 -35.40 -19.71 35.47
C ASN A 12 -36.32 -19.24 34.31
N GLU A 13 -36.38 -17.94 34.07
CA GLU A 13 -36.95 -17.34 32.84
C GLU A 13 -35.88 -16.52 32.13
N ASN A 14 -35.15 -17.15 31.24
CA ASN A 14 -34.43 -16.49 30.19
C ASN A 14 -34.38 -17.39 28.94
N SER A 15 -35.47 -17.32 28.18
CA SER A 15 -35.52 -17.91 26.84
C SER A 15 -35.10 -16.88 25.79
N PRO A 16 -34.28 -17.25 24.76
CA PRO A 16 -33.72 -16.35 23.77
C PRO A 16 -34.70 -15.78 22.73
N SER A 17 -35.98 -16.10 22.82
CA SER A 17 -36.98 -15.75 21.80
C SER A 17 -37.56 -14.32 21.90
N VAL A 18 -37.34 -13.61 23.01
CA VAL A 18 -37.95 -12.28 23.23
C VAL A 18 -37.07 -11.14 22.65
N LEU A 19 -35.76 -11.34 22.49
CA LEU A 19 -34.87 -10.33 21.97
C LEU A 19 -34.87 -10.20 20.41
N GLN A 20 -35.34 -11.24 19.71
CA GLN A 20 -35.43 -11.17 18.24
C GLN A 20 -36.68 -10.41 17.74
N THR A 21 -37.72 -10.32 18.53
CA THR A 21 -38.97 -9.65 18.13
C THR A 21 -38.92 -8.13 18.32
N ALA A 22 -38.05 -7.62 19.18
CA ALA A 22 -37.88 -6.19 19.40
C ALA A 22 -37.00 -5.53 18.32
N ALA A 23 -36.02 -6.24 17.75
CA ALA A 23 -35.17 -5.73 16.68
C ALA A 23 -35.90 -5.62 15.34
N ALA A 24 -36.85 -6.49 15.05
CA ALA A 24 -37.63 -6.45 13.81
C ALA A 24 -38.66 -5.32 13.75
N LYS A 25 -39.21 -4.88 14.90
CA LYS A 25 -40.17 -3.76 14.95
C LYS A 25 -39.54 -2.38 14.80
N ASN A 26 -38.27 -2.22 15.16
CA ASN A 26 -37.57 -0.93 15.01
C ASN A 26 -37.06 -0.68 13.59
N ALA A 27 -36.81 -1.72 12.80
CA ALA A 27 -36.38 -1.57 11.42
C ALA A 27 -37.52 -1.09 10.48
N THR A 28 -38.79 -1.43 10.79
CA THR A 28 -39.94 -1.07 9.96
C THR A 28 -40.41 0.38 10.19
N THR A 29 -40.13 0.95 11.34
CA THR A 29 -40.58 2.32 11.70
C THR A 29 -39.64 3.41 11.15
N VAL A 30 -38.38 3.07 10.84
CA VAL A 30 -37.40 4.02 10.25
C VAL A 30 -37.56 4.13 8.74
N ALA A 31 -38.04 3.07 8.06
CA ALA A 31 -38.27 3.07 6.61
C ALA A 31 -39.50 3.88 6.16
N ALA A 32 -40.47 4.12 7.05
CA ALA A 32 -41.72 4.83 6.74
C ALA A 32 -41.59 6.36 6.80
N LYS A 33 -40.46 6.92 7.25
CA LYS A 33 -40.23 8.38 7.35
C LYS A 33 -39.32 9.00 6.26
N ALA A 34 -38.74 8.17 5.38
CA ALA A 34 -37.92 8.66 4.27
C ALA A 34 -38.64 8.34 2.95
N GLY A 35 -39.60 9.19 2.52
CA GLY A 35 -40.42 9.03 1.31
C GLY A 35 -39.61 8.71 0.03
N VAL A 36 -39.26 7.45 -0.17
CA VAL A 36 -38.63 6.94 -1.38
C VAL A 36 -39.63 6.01 -2.07
N THR A 37 -40.12 6.44 -3.21
CA THR A 37 -40.98 5.68 -4.13
C THR A 37 -40.21 4.50 -4.71
N ALA A 38 -40.85 3.34 -4.74
CA ALA A 38 -40.34 2.09 -5.33
C ALA A 38 -40.04 2.22 -6.82
N PRO A 39 -38.96 1.60 -7.34
CA PRO A 39 -38.69 1.57 -8.77
C PRO A 39 -39.59 0.53 -9.48
N PRO A 40 -39.90 0.71 -10.78
CA PRO A 40 -40.77 -0.17 -11.55
C PRO A 40 -40.08 -1.53 -11.84
N GLN A 41 -40.88 -2.57 -11.86
CA GLN A 41 -40.48 -3.94 -12.26
C GLN A 41 -39.99 -3.95 -13.71
N VAL A 42 -38.76 -4.42 -13.92
CA VAL A 42 -38.22 -4.68 -15.27
C VAL A 42 -38.37 -6.15 -15.58
N SER A 43 -39.09 -6.40 -16.67
CA SER A 43 -39.30 -7.70 -17.34
C SER A 43 -37.95 -8.29 -17.79
N ALA A 44 -37.81 -9.59 -17.57
CA ALA A 44 -36.68 -10.37 -18.06
C ALA A 44 -36.79 -10.58 -19.58
N ALA A 45 -35.91 -9.93 -20.33
CA ALA A 45 -35.56 -10.32 -21.71
C ALA A 45 -34.21 -9.67 -22.11
N ASP A 46 -33.38 -10.51 -22.76
CA ASP A 46 -32.15 -10.19 -23.51
C ASP A 46 -30.89 -9.81 -22.75
N SER A 47 -30.09 -10.86 -22.46
CA SER A 47 -28.66 -10.81 -22.15
C SER A 47 -27.84 -10.90 -23.45
N SER A 48 -27.64 -9.77 -24.13
CA SER A 48 -26.52 -9.58 -25.09
C SER A 48 -26.29 -8.09 -25.31
N SER A 49 -25.48 -7.48 -24.46
CA SER A 49 -25.05 -6.09 -24.64
C SER A 49 -23.54 -6.02 -24.88
N PRO A 50 -23.10 -5.45 -26.02
CA PRO A 50 -21.67 -5.36 -26.39
C PRO A 50 -20.90 -4.22 -25.70
N ALA A 51 -21.43 -3.61 -24.64
CA ALA A 51 -20.84 -2.44 -23.99
C ALA A 51 -19.50 -2.73 -23.25
N ALA A 52 -19.27 -3.98 -22.82
CA ALA A 52 -18.01 -4.35 -22.16
C ALA A 52 -16.83 -4.54 -23.15
N LEU A 53 -17.11 -4.72 -24.43
CA LEU A 53 -16.11 -4.89 -25.49
C LEU A 53 -15.61 -3.56 -26.09
N GLN A 54 -16.35 -2.47 -25.94
CA GLN A 54 -15.96 -1.15 -26.48
C GLN A 54 -14.95 -0.40 -25.61
N VAL A 55 -14.83 -0.71 -24.32
CA VAL A 55 -13.88 -0.03 -23.40
C VAL A 55 -12.43 -0.38 -23.71
N SER A 56 -12.14 -1.59 -24.24
CA SER A 56 -10.76 -2.03 -24.54
C SER A 56 -10.21 -1.48 -25.86
N ALA A 57 -11.08 -1.23 -26.86
CA ALA A 57 -10.67 -0.66 -28.15
C ALA A 57 -10.44 0.86 -28.03
N ALA A 58 -11.26 1.57 -27.25
CA ALA A 58 -11.10 3.00 -27.00
C ALA A 58 -9.77 3.34 -26.26
N ASP A 59 -9.23 2.42 -25.46
CA ASP A 59 -7.97 2.62 -24.74
C ASP A 59 -6.75 2.47 -25.69
N SER A 60 -6.81 1.60 -26.70
CA SER A 60 -5.77 1.48 -27.74
C SER A 60 -5.76 2.70 -28.69
N ASP A 61 -6.93 3.20 -29.05
CA ASP A 61 -7.07 4.38 -29.90
C ASP A 61 -6.69 5.68 -29.15
N SER A 62 -6.99 5.76 -27.85
CA SER A 62 -6.53 6.87 -27.02
C SER A 62 -5.01 6.86 -26.79
N LEU A 63 -4.39 5.68 -26.78
CA LEU A 63 -2.93 5.53 -26.75
C LEU A 63 -2.30 6.01 -28.05
N ALA A 64 -2.90 5.64 -29.20
CA ALA A 64 -2.48 6.06 -30.52
C ALA A 64 -2.68 7.58 -30.72
N ALA A 65 -3.81 8.14 -30.29
CA ALA A 65 -4.09 9.57 -30.40
C ALA A 65 -3.17 10.44 -29.51
N ALA A 66 -2.91 9.99 -28.26
CA ALA A 66 -1.94 10.66 -27.39
C ALA A 66 -0.50 10.48 -27.90
N GLN A 67 -0.22 9.38 -28.59
CA GLN A 67 1.06 9.14 -29.26
C GLN A 67 1.23 10.02 -30.52
N ALA A 68 0.16 10.25 -31.27
CA ALA A 68 0.16 11.14 -32.44
C ALA A 68 0.29 12.62 -32.05
N SER A 69 -0.42 13.06 -31.01
CA SER A 69 -0.32 14.43 -30.48
C SER A 69 1.07 14.76 -29.89
N ALA A 70 1.80 13.74 -29.39
CA ALA A 70 3.16 13.91 -28.87
C ALA A 70 4.24 13.87 -29.96
N ALA A 71 3.93 13.35 -31.15
CA ALA A 71 4.87 13.26 -32.28
C ALA A 71 5.18 14.63 -32.90
N ASP A 72 4.30 15.62 -32.78
CA ASP A 72 4.47 16.96 -33.35
C ASP A 72 5.39 17.88 -32.52
N SER A 73 5.88 17.46 -31.37
CA SER A 73 6.71 18.28 -30.48
C SER A 73 8.21 17.94 -30.46
N ASP A 74 8.64 16.87 -31.14
CA ASP A 74 10.05 16.47 -31.18
C ASP A 74 10.81 17.10 -32.35
N SER A 75 11.57 18.17 -32.07
CA SER A 75 12.54 18.74 -33.01
C SER A 75 13.72 17.78 -33.22
N PRO A 76 14.21 17.61 -34.50
CA PRO A 76 15.31 16.70 -34.83
C PRO A 76 16.67 17.01 -34.17
N ALA A 77 16.78 18.13 -33.46
CA ALA A 77 18.04 18.59 -32.84
C ALA A 77 18.41 17.90 -31.51
N ASP A 78 17.54 17.03 -30.93
CA ASP A 78 17.74 16.43 -29.59
C ASP A 78 18.31 15.01 -29.62
N SER A 79 18.70 14.47 -30.76
CA SER A 79 19.36 13.14 -30.85
C SER A 79 20.84 13.17 -30.44
N ARG A 80 21.17 13.83 -29.32
CA ARG A 80 22.46 13.56 -28.66
C ARG A 80 22.48 12.10 -28.26
N ALA A 81 23.55 11.39 -28.64
CA ALA A 81 23.78 9.99 -28.31
C ALA A 81 23.39 9.71 -26.84
N ARG A 82 22.16 9.27 -26.61
CA ARG A 82 21.67 8.89 -25.30
C ARG A 82 22.43 7.65 -24.86
N ALA A 83 22.98 7.66 -23.68
CA ALA A 83 23.57 6.47 -23.09
C ALA A 83 22.59 5.28 -23.22
N VAL A 84 23.12 4.12 -23.58
CA VAL A 84 22.37 2.85 -23.70
C VAL A 84 21.47 2.68 -22.47
N ASN A 85 20.17 2.51 -22.69
CA ASN A 85 19.26 2.25 -21.59
C ASN A 85 19.44 0.79 -21.12
N PRO A 86 20.07 0.55 -19.96
CA PRO A 86 20.42 -0.80 -19.53
C PRO A 86 19.20 -1.71 -19.35
N ILE A 87 18.02 -1.16 -19.05
CA ILE A 87 16.77 -1.92 -18.85
C ILE A 87 16.25 -2.48 -20.18
N THR A 88 16.32 -1.69 -21.27
CA THR A 88 15.81 -2.10 -22.58
C THR A 88 16.86 -2.81 -23.45
N GLU A 89 18.16 -2.71 -23.13
CA GLU A 89 19.24 -3.20 -23.98
C GLU A 89 20.23 -4.14 -23.26
N GLY A 90 20.31 -4.08 -21.92
CA GLY A 90 21.23 -4.89 -21.10
C GLY A 90 20.74 -6.32 -20.79
N ILE A 91 21.55 -7.06 -20.02
CA ILE A 91 21.19 -8.40 -19.50
C ILE A 91 20.16 -8.22 -18.36
N ILE A 92 18.94 -8.70 -18.57
CA ILE A 92 17.78 -8.39 -17.73
C ILE A 92 18.01 -8.75 -16.26
N TRP A 93 18.36 -10.02 -15.94
CA TRP A 93 18.51 -10.44 -14.55
C TRP A 93 19.58 -9.65 -13.77
N LYS A 94 20.69 -9.27 -14.43
CA LYS A 94 21.73 -8.43 -13.80
C LYS A 94 21.17 -7.03 -13.48
N GLN A 95 20.44 -6.45 -14.43
CA GLN A 95 19.85 -5.11 -14.26
C GLN A 95 18.76 -5.13 -13.19
N ILE A 96 17.93 -6.18 -13.14
CA ILE A 96 16.95 -6.36 -12.05
C ILE A 96 17.66 -6.37 -10.70
N LEU A 97 18.75 -7.13 -10.56
CA LEU A 97 19.50 -7.22 -9.31
C LEU A 97 20.07 -5.87 -8.87
N PHE A 98 20.72 -5.13 -9.80
CA PHE A 98 21.24 -3.79 -9.52
C PHE A 98 20.16 -2.76 -9.19
N PHE A 99 18.95 -2.93 -9.72
CA PHE A 99 17.82 -2.07 -9.43
C PHE A 99 17.12 -2.45 -8.13
N PHE A 100 17.00 -3.75 -7.84
CA PHE A 100 16.35 -4.32 -6.67
C PHE A 100 17.07 -3.97 -5.35
N PHE A 101 18.39 -4.11 -5.28
CA PHE A 101 19.12 -3.87 -4.03
C PHE A 101 18.93 -2.47 -3.46
N PRO A 102 19.05 -1.37 -4.23
CA PRO A 102 18.74 -0.04 -3.70
C PRO A 102 17.28 0.12 -3.24
N LEU A 103 16.33 -0.58 -3.88
CA LEU A 103 14.92 -0.55 -3.45
C LEU A 103 14.73 -1.26 -2.11
N LEU A 104 15.30 -2.45 -1.97
CA LEU A 104 15.26 -3.21 -0.72
C LEU A 104 15.90 -2.41 0.43
N LEU A 105 17.06 -1.79 0.16
CA LEU A 105 17.75 -0.95 1.12
C LEU A 105 16.93 0.31 1.47
N SER A 106 16.21 0.90 0.50
CA SER A 106 15.28 2.00 0.76
C SER A 106 14.15 1.58 1.71
N SER A 107 13.57 0.40 1.50
CA SER A 107 12.52 -0.12 2.38
C SER A 107 13.05 -0.41 3.78
N PHE A 108 14.29 -0.91 3.89
CA PHE A 108 14.95 -1.13 5.17
C PHE A 108 15.20 0.20 5.92
N PHE A 109 15.76 1.21 5.27
CA PHE A 109 15.97 2.52 5.89
C PHE A 109 14.65 3.21 6.26
N GLN A 110 13.59 3.02 5.48
CA GLN A 110 12.26 3.51 5.84
C GLN A 110 11.74 2.87 7.13
N GLN A 111 11.93 1.54 7.28
CA GLN A 111 11.53 0.83 8.51
C GLN A 111 12.40 1.23 9.70
N LEU A 112 13.71 1.41 9.47
CA LEU A 112 14.64 1.89 10.50
C LEU A 112 14.26 3.29 10.99
N TYR A 113 13.97 4.22 10.05
CA TYR A 113 13.47 5.55 10.35
C TYR A 113 12.26 5.52 11.29
N ASN A 114 11.20 4.78 10.93
CA ASN A 114 9.99 4.67 11.74
C ASN A 114 10.25 4.07 13.13
N THR A 115 11.20 3.12 13.22
CA THR A 115 11.54 2.45 14.46
C THR A 115 12.35 3.36 15.39
N VAL A 116 13.33 4.09 14.86
CA VAL A 116 14.17 5.00 15.61
C VAL A 116 13.38 6.20 16.12
N ASP A 117 12.52 6.80 15.28
CA ASP A 117 11.60 7.88 15.66
C ASP A 117 10.72 7.46 16.85
N ALA A 118 10.04 6.30 16.74
CA ALA A 118 9.23 5.77 17.83
C ALA A 118 10.05 5.50 19.12
N LEU A 119 11.30 5.03 18.98
CA LEU A 119 12.18 4.76 20.12
C LEU A 119 12.60 6.06 20.82
N ILE A 120 12.97 7.10 20.05
CA ILE A 120 13.36 8.41 20.59
C ILE A 120 12.16 9.02 21.34
N VAL A 121 11.00 9.09 20.70
CA VAL A 121 9.79 9.63 21.32
C VAL A 121 9.41 8.86 22.57
N GLY A 122 9.37 7.52 22.50
CA GLY A 122 8.95 6.69 23.63
C GLY A 122 9.89 6.75 24.83
N ARG A 123 11.21 6.80 24.61
CA ARG A 123 12.20 6.84 25.71
C ARG A 123 12.40 8.23 26.30
N ILE A 124 12.29 9.28 25.49
CA ILE A 124 12.63 10.65 25.92
C ILE A 124 11.36 11.43 26.28
N ALA A 125 10.32 11.38 25.45
CA ALA A 125 9.07 12.12 25.67
C ALA A 125 8.02 11.33 26.47
N GLY A 126 8.23 10.03 26.67
CA GLY A 126 7.38 9.17 27.50
C GLY A 126 6.22 8.51 26.75
N LYS A 127 5.44 7.74 27.52
CA LYS A 127 4.35 6.89 26.98
C LYS A 127 3.23 7.69 26.30
N GLU A 128 2.90 8.85 26.82
CA GLU A 128 1.83 9.70 26.29
C GLU A 128 2.20 10.26 24.92
N ALA A 129 3.43 10.75 24.75
CA ALA A 129 3.94 11.21 23.47
C ALA A 129 4.02 10.06 22.44
N LEU A 130 4.49 8.87 22.85
CA LEU A 130 4.52 7.69 21.98
C LEU A 130 3.11 7.27 21.54
N SER A 131 2.14 7.30 22.46
CA SER A 131 0.74 7.00 22.15
C SER A 131 0.11 8.05 21.22
N ALA A 132 0.48 9.33 21.36
CA ALA A 132 0.04 10.39 20.47
C ALA A 132 0.59 10.21 19.04
N VAL A 133 1.87 9.83 18.92
CA VAL A 133 2.54 9.62 17.61
C VAL A 133 2.08 8.34 16.92
N GLY A 134 2.10 7.22 17.65
CA GLY A 134 1.81 5.88 17.10
C GLY A 134 0.35 5.45 17.15
N GLY A 135 -0.51 6.17 17.90
CA GLY A 135 -1.92 5.84 18.10
C GLY A 135 -2.83 6.32 16.97
N SER A 136 -3.97 6.93 17.37
CA SER A 136 -5.01 7.39 16.44
C SER A 136 -4.48 8.38 15.40
N ALA A 137 -3.67 9.35 15.81
CA ALA A 137 -3.11 10.35 14.88
C ALA A 137 -2.16 9.71 13.86
N GLY A 138 -1.27 8.81 14.28
CA GLY A 138 -0.38 8.07 13.39
C GLY A 138 -1.13 7.20 12.38
N SER A 139 -2.23 6.56 12.81
CA SER A 139 -3.09 5.73 11.96
C SER A 139 -3.76 6.56 10.86
N VAL A 140 -4.29 7.73 11.20
CA VAL A 140 -4.91 8.65 10.21
C VAL A 140 -3.89 9.11 9.18
N LEU A 141 -2.72 9.55 9.61
CA LEU A 141 -1.64 9.95 8.70
C LEU A 141 -1.17 8.79 7.81
N GLY A 142 -1.09 7.59 8.37
CA GLY A 142 -0.75 6.37 7.64
C GLY A 142 -1.67 6.11 6.44
N ILE A 143 -2.97 6.34 6.58
CA ILE A 143 -3.96 6.19 5.49
C ILE A 143 -3.60 7.12 4.32
N PHE A 144 -3.32 8.41 4.58
CA PHE A 144 -2.96 9.36 3.53
C PHE A 144 -1.61 9.02 2.88
N ILE A 145 -0.61 8.64 3.69
CA ILE A 145 0.72 8.26 3.19
C ILE A 145 0.62 7.03 2.29
N MET A 146 -0.11 5.98 2.69
CA MET A 146 -0.32 4.78 1.88
C MET A 146 -1.06 5.11 0.59
N PHE A 147 -2.08 5.98 0.64
CA PHE A 147 -2.75 6.47 -0.55
C PHE A 147 -1.77 7.15 -1.53
N TYR A 148 -0.86 8.03 -1.05
CA TYR A 148 0.11 8.70 -1.92
C TYR A 148 1.14 7.73 -2.50
N VAL A 149 1.58 6.73 -1.74
CA VAL A 149 2.46 5.65 -2.23
C VAL A 149 1.80 4.90 -3.37
N GLY A 150 0.57 4.42 -3.19
CA GLY A 150 -0.19 3.71 -4.22
C GLY A 150 -0.45 4.59 -5.45
N PHE A 151 -0.93 5.83 -5.23
CA PHE A 151 -1.21 6.78 -6.30
C PHE A 151 0.03 7.08 -7.16
N SER A 152 1.19 7.27 -6.53
CA SER A 152 2.45 7.54 -7.24
C SER A 152 2.87 6.39 -8.15
N GLY A 153 2.49 5.15 -7.82
CA GLY A 153 2.72 3.97 -8.65
C GLY A 153 2.03 4.06 -10.03
N GLY A 154 0.83 4.65 -10.09
CA GLY A 154 0.12 4.85 -11.36
C GLY A 154 0.83 5.81 -12.30
N ALA A 155 1.33 6.93 -11.79
CA ALA A 155 2.12 7.88 -12.59
C ALA A 155 3.47 7.29 -13.03
N ALA A 156 4.09 6.45 -12.17
CA ALA A 156 5.34 5.76 -12.47
C ALA A 156 5.21 4.85 -13.71
N VAL A 157 4.06 4.21 -13.91
CA VAL A 157 3.80 3.38 -15.11
C VAL A 157 3.90 4.22 -16.38
N LEU A 158 3.23 5.38 -16.44
CA LEU A 158 3.29 6.26 -17.60
C LEU A 158 4.70 6.81 -17.82
N ALA A 159 5.39 7.19 -16.74
CA ALA A 159 6.77 7.66 -16.83
C ALA A 159 7.70 6.56 -17.36
N ALA A 160 7.56 5.31 -16.92
CA ALA A 160 8.34 4.17 -17.42
C ALA A 160 8.08 3.93 -18.92
N GLN A 161 6.83 3.94 -19.36
CA GLN A 161 6.44 3.74 -20.75
C GLN A 161 6.98 4.85 -21.66
N PHE A 162 6.82 6.13 -21.27
CA PHE A 162 7.34 7.25 -22.06
C PHE A 162 8.88 7.27 -22.11
N PHE A 163 9.53 6.93 -20.99
CA PHE A 163 10.98 6.82 -20.95
C PHE A 163 11.49 5.68 -21.84
N GLY A 164 10.87 4.51 -21.80
CA GLY A 164 11.16 3.39 -22.68
C GLY A 164 10.94 3.70 -24.15
N ALA A 165 9.87 4.44 -24.47
CA ALA A 165 9.56 4.92 -25.82
C ALA A 165 10.50 6.04 -26.33
N LYS A 166 11.43 6.53 -25.49
CA LYS A 166 12.32 7.67 -25.78
C LYS A 166 11.55 8.98 -26.10
N LYS A 167 10.32 9.12 -25.58
CA LYS A 167 9.44 10.30 -25.77
C LYS A 167 9.65 11.31 -24.64
N ASP A 168 10.74 12.09 -24.71
CA ASP A 168 11.16 12.99 -23.63
C ASP A 168 10.19 14.14 -23.38
N GLY A 169 9.53 14.67 -24.42
CA GLY A 169 8.51 15.70 -24.29
C GLY A 169 7.32 15.20 -23.46
N ALA A 170 6.76 14.04 -23.86
CA ALA A 170 5.64 13.42 -23.15
C ALA A 170 6.00 13.00 -21.71
N LEU A 171 7.24 12.53 -21.48
CA LEU A 171 7.73 12.22 -20.14
C LEU A 171 7.75 13.47 -19.24
N ARG A 172 8.31 14.59 -19.74
CA ARG A 172 8.35 15.85 -19.00
C ARG A 172 6.96 16.34 -18.62
N ASP A 173 6.04 16.34 -19.59
CA ASP A 173 4.66 16.78 -19.37
C ASP A 173 3.90 15.87 -18.40
N ALA A 174 4.10 14.55 -18.51
CA ALA A 174 3.53 13.59 -17.57
C ALA A 174 4.06 13.79 -16.14
N VAL A 175 5.37 13.97 -15.98
CA VAL A 175 5.99 14.17 -14.65
C VAL A 175 5.53 15.49 -14.03
N ARG A 176 5.49 16.58 -14.81
CA ARG A 176 4.97 17.86 -14.31
C ARG A 176 3.52 17.76 -13.87
N THR A 177 2.67 17.15 -14.71
CA THR A 177 1.25 16.93 -14.39
C THR A 177 1.08 16.07 -13.14
N ALA A 178 1.86 14.98 -13.02
CA ALA A 178 1.84 14.11 -11.85
C ALA A 178 2.24 14.83 -10.55
N LEU A 179 3.29 15.65 -10.59
CA LEU A 179 3.72 16.46 -9.44
C LEU A 179 2.67 17.49 -9.03
N LEU A 180 2.01 18.14 -9.98
CA LEU A 180 0.91 19.08 -9.68
C LEU A 180 -0.26 18.37 -9.04
N ILE A 181 -0.69 17.22 -9.58
CA ILE A 181 -1.78 16.43 -8.99
C ILE A 181 -1.39 15.96 -7.59
N SER A 182 -0.16 15.48 -7.39
CA SER A 182 0.28 15.04 -6.05
C SER A 182 0.34 16.19 -5.05
N GLY A 183 0.72 17.39 -5.48
CA GLY A 183 0.65 18.61 -4.65
C GLY A 183 -0.79 18.95 -4.24
N ILE A 184 -1.75 18.86 -5.17
CA ILE A 184 -3.18 19.07 -4.89
C ILE A 184 -3.71 18.00 -3.93
N LEU A 185 -3.39 16.73 -4.15
CA LEU A 185 -3.80 15.63 -3.25
C LEU A 185 -3.18 15.80 -1.87
N GLY A 186 -1.89 16.17 -1.80
CA GLY A 186 -1.21 16.48 -0.55
C GLY A 186 -1.87 17.65 0.21
N LEU A 187 -2.22 18.72 -0.50
CA LEU A 187 -2.95 19.87 0.06
C LEU A 187 -4.33 19.45 0.57
N THR A 188 -5.07 18.65 -0.21
CA THR A 188 -6.37 18.11 0.21
C THR A 188 -6.25 17.31 1.50
N GLY A 189 -5.28 16.39 1.58
CA GLY A 189 -5.01 15.62 2.80
C GLY A 189 -4.62 16.52 3.99
N ALA A 190 -3.76 17.51 3.75
CA ALA A 190 -3.34 18.46 4.78
C ALA A 190 -4.54 19.28 5.33
N VAL A 191 -5.39 19.82 4.46
CA VAL A 191 -6.59 20.58 4.84
C VAL A 191 -7.58 19.69 5.60
N LEU A 192 -7.82 18.46 5.14
CA LEU A 192 -8.70 17.52 5.83
C LEU A 192 -8.16 17.14 7.22
N CYS A 193 -6.89 16.74 7.32
CA CYS A 193 -6.29 16.38 8.60
C CYS A 193 -6.20 17.56 9.56
N PHE A 194 -5.82 18.76 9.08
CA PHE A 194 -5.68 19.94 9.93
C PHE A 194 -7.04 20.45 10.42
N GLY A 195 -8.01 20.61 9.48
CA GLY A 195 -9.33 21.19 9.76
C GLY A 195 -10.22 20.24 10.55
N PHE A 196 -10.17 18.95 10.26
CA PHE A 196 -11.01 17.93 10.92
C PHE A 196 -10.23 17.10 11.96
N ALA A 197 -9.06 17.57 12.44
CA ALA A 197 -8.25 16.84 13.41
C ALA A 197 -9.04 16.44 14.66
N HIS A 198 -9.77 17.37 15.27
CA HIS A 198 -10.53 17.12 16.49
C HIS A 198 -11.69 16.12 16.26
N PRO A 199 -12.61 16.29 15.30
CA PRO A 199 -13.67 15.32 15.06
C PRO A 199 -13.13 13.93 14.65
N ILE A 200 -12.03 13.85 13.91
CA ILE A 200 -11.41 12.56 13.54
C ILE A 200 -10.95 11.81 14.79
N LEU A 201 -10.20 12.47 15.69
CA LEU A 201 -9.70 11.87 16.91
C LEU A 201 -10.85 11.53 17.88
N ALA A 202 -11.92 12.32 17.93
CA ALA A 202 -13.12 12.05 18.72
C ALA A 202 -13.86 10.78 18.23
N VAL A 203 -14.05 10.64 16.90
CA VAL A 203 -14.65 9.42 16.31
C VAL A 203 -13.79 8.18 16.58
N MET A 204 -12.47 8.34 16.67
CA MET A 204 -11.55 7.26 17.02
C MET A 204 -11.50 6.95 18.53
N HIS A 205 -12.33 7.60 19.36
CA HIS A 205 -12.38 7.44 20.82
C HIS A 205 -11.00 7.60 21.45
N THR A 206 -10.22 8.60 21.00
CA THR A 206 -8.91 8.90 21.56
C THR A 206 -9.05 9.32 23.02
N PRO A 207 -8.36 8.69 23.99
CA PRO A 207 -8.43 9.04 25.40
C PRO A 207 -8.09 10.50 25.68
N ASP A 208 -8.77 11.12 26.67
CA ASP A 208 -8.64 12.56 26.97
C ASP A 208 -7.23 12.97 27.40
N ASP A 209 -6.49 12.08 28.07
CA ASP A 209 -5.11 12.29 28.52
C ASP A 209 -4.11 12.45 27.37
N ILE A 210 -4.36 11.84 26.22
CA ILE A 210 -3.51 11.93 25.02
C ILE A 210 -4.15 12.74 23.89
N LEU A 211 -5.39 13.23 24.05
CA LEU A 211 -6.11 13.93 22.98
C LEU A 211 -5.39 15.23 22.55
N ALA A 212 -4.97 16.06 23.50
CA ALA A 212 -4.29 17.31 23.20
C ALA A 212 -2.92 17.09 22.51
N PRO A 213 -2.02 16.21 22.99
CA PRO A 213 -0.79 15.88 22.26
C PRO A 213 -1.04 15.30 20.88
N SER A 214 -2.04 14.41 20.71
CA SER A 214 -2.42 13.80 19.43
C SER A 214 -2.95 14.85 18.44
N LEU A 215 -3.72 15.81 18.92
CA LEU A 215 -4.25 16.91 18.11
C LEU A 215 -3.14 17.81 17.57
N TRP A 216 -2.18 18.21 18.41
CA TRP A 216 -1.03 18.98 17.98
C TRP A 216 -0.16 18.19 17.01
N TYR A 217 0.12 16.93 17.31
CA TYR A 217 0.88 16.05 16.43
C TYR A 217 0.22 15.93 15.05
N LEU A 218 -1.08 15.61 15.00
CA LEU A 218 -1.82 15.45 13.75
C LEU A 218 -1.82 16.75 12.93
N ARG A 219 -2.02 17.90 13.54
CA ARG A 219 -2.01 19.20 12.86
C ARG A 219 -0.64 19.57 12.31
N VAL A 220 0.43 19.38 13.08
CA VAL A 220 1.78 19.72 12.64
C VAL A 220 2.24 18.80 11.52
N VAL A 221 2.08 17.47 11.67
CA VAL A 221 2.49 16.52 10.62
C VAL A 221 1.62 16.63 9.37
N SER A 222 0.35 17.05 9.49
CA SER A 222 -0.53 17.24 8.32
C SER A 222 0.03 18.27 7.32
N LEU A 223 0.78 19.28 7.78
CA LEU A 223 1.49 20.20 6.90
C LEU A 223 2.58 19.49 6.08
N GLY A 224 3.15 18.43 6.63
CA GLY A 224 4.10 17.55 5.96
C GLY A 224 3.47 16.65 4.87
N LEU A 225 2.14 16.50 4.81
CA LEU A 225 1.48 15.66 3.79
C LEU A 225 1.68 16.20 2.36
N ILE A 226 1.77 17.53 2.20
CA ILE A 226 2.03 18.15 0.90
C ILE A 226 3.41 17.72 0.36
N PRO A 227 4.52 18.01 1.08
CA PRO A 227 5.83 17.57 0.64
C PRO A 227 5.97 16.04 0.59
N ASN A 228 5.29 15.28 1.46
CA ASN A 228 5.29 13.82 1.41
C ASN A 228 4.70 13.29 0.09
N ALA A 229 3.55 13.82 -0.35
CA ALA A 229 2.95 13.44 -1.62
C ALA A 229 3.87 13.76 -2.81
N VAL A 230 4.50 14.94 -2.81
CA VAL A 230 5.47 15.37 -3.85
C VAL A 230 6.71 14.48 -3.85
N TYR A 231 7.26 14.17 -2.67
CA TYR A 231 8.41 13.25 -2.55
C TYR A 231 8.08 11.86 -3.09
N ASN A 232 6.96 11.25 -2.66
CA ASN A 232 6.57 9.91 -3.12
C ASN A 232 6.40 9.88 -4.65
N MET A 233 5.77 10.90 -5.22
CA MET A 233 5.61 11.04 -6.66
C MET A 233 6.96 11.16 -7.37
N GLY A 234 7.82 12.06 -6.91
CA GLY A 234 9.15 12.26 -7.50
C GLY A 234 10.05 11.04 -7.40
N ALA A 235 10.04 10.36 -6.26
CA ALA A 235 10.78 9.12 -6.05
C ALA A 235 10.25 7.98 -6.95
N ALA A 236 8.93 7.87 -7.13
CA ALA A 236 8.32 6.91 -8.03
C ALA A 236 8.71 7.16 -9.50
N VAL A 237 8.73 8.42 -9.92
CA VAL A 237 9.21 8.82 -11.26
C VAL A 237 10.69 8.46 -11.46
N LEU A 238 11.56 8.78 -10.50
CA LEU A 238 12.98 8.43 -10.59
C LEU A 238 13.17 6.91 -10.73
N ARG A 239 12.45 6.12 -9.93
CA ARG A 239 12.44 4.65 -10.08
C ARG A 239 11.93 4.22 -11.46
N ALA A 240 10.89 4.86 -11.97
CA ALA A 240 10.31 4.54 -13.28
C ALA A 240 11.29 4.78 -14.45
N ILE A 241 12.18 5.76 -14.35
CA ILE A 241 13.25 5.99 -15.35
C ILE A 241 14.51 5.14 -15.10
N GLY A 242 14.47 4.21 -14.14
CA GLY A 242 15.56 3.28 -13.84
C GLY A 242 16.54 3.75 -12.77
N ASP A 243 16.30 4.88 -12.12
CA ASP A 243 17.15 5.41 -11.05
C ASP A 243 16.60 5.07 -9.67
N SER A 244 17.05 3.97 -9.10
CA SER A 244 16.72 3.59 -7.72
C SER A 244 17.73 4.12 -6.67
N ARG A 245 18.92 4.60 -7.11
CA ARG A 245 19.99 5.02 -6.20
C ARG A 245 19.76 6.41 -5.62
N ARG A 246 19.29 7.38 -6.43
CA ARG A 246 19.06 8.75 -5.96
C ARG A 246 17.92 8.84 -4.94
N PRO A 247 16.76 8.18 -5.11
CA PRO A 247 15.74 8.10 -4.04
C PRO A 247 16.29 7.49 -2.75
N LEU A 248 17.12 6.44 -2.83
CA LEU A 248 17.78 5.85 -1.67
C LEU A 248 18.71 6.86 -0.97
N ALA A 249 19.55 7.57 -1.71
CA ALA A 249 20.47 8.57 -1.14
C ALA A 249 19.72 9.70 -0.42
N ILE A 250 18.61 10.19 -1.02
CA ILE A 250 17.74 11.19 -0.40
C ILE A 250 17.16 10.63 0.90
N LEU A 251 16.64 9.40 0.89
CA LEU A 251 16.05 8.77 2.07
C LEU A 251 17.06 8.60 3.20
N ILE A 252 18.28 8.11 2.91
CA ILE A 252 19.34 7.96 3.93
C ILE A 252 19.68 9.32 4.53
N PHE A 253 19.88 10.33 3.69
CA PHE A 253 20.21 11.68 4.16
C PHE A 253 19.12 12.25 5.06
N THR A 254 17.85 12.14 4.65
CA THR A 254 16.73 12.66 5.43
C THR A 254 16.42 11.82 6.67
N CYS A 255 16.71 10.52 6.67
CA CYS A 255 16.65 9.66 7.85
C CYS A 255 17.65 10.12 8.92
N ILE A 256 18.91 10.35 8.54
CA ILE A 256 19.94 10.85 9.48
C ILE A 256 19.56 12.25 9.98
N THR A 257 19.08 13.12 9.10
CA THR A 257 18.63 14.47 9.48
C THR A 257 17.46 14.41 10.46
N ASN A 258 16.49 13.50 10.24
CA ASN A 258 15.35 13.34 11.13
C ASN A 258 15.80 12.89 12.53
N ILE A 259 16.67 11.89 12.63
CA ILE A 259 17.22 11.44 13.91
C ILE A 259 17.89 12.61 14.65
N ALA A 260 18.67 13.43 13.95
CA ALA A 260 19.30 14.60 14.53
C ALA A 260 18.28 15.65 15.00
N LEU A 261 17.24 15.91 14.21
CA LEU A 261 16.16 16.84 14.58
C LEU A 261 15.30 16.30 15.72
N ASP A 262 15.04 15.01 15.78
CA ASP A 262 14.33 14.38 16.90
C ASP A 262 15.11 14.55 18.20
N PHE A 263 16.43 14.30 18.20
CA PHE A 263 17.25 14.58 19.36
C PHE A 263 17.23 16.06 19.73
N LEU A 264 17.30 16.97 18.76
CA LEU A 264 17.25 18.40 19.01
C LEU A 264 15.91 18.84 19.61
N PHE A 265 14.79 18.45 18.97
CA PHE A 265 13.47 18.95 19.35
C PHE A 265 12.86 18.19 20.53
N VAL A 266 13.03 16.87 20.57
CA VAL A 266 12.43 16.03 21.61
C VAL A 266 13.30 16.04 22.87
N ALA A 267 14.63 15.83 22.75
CA ALA A 267 15.55 15.76 23.88
C ALA A 267 16.03 17.16 24.30
N GLY A 268 16.55 17.96 23.34
CA GLY A 268 17.15 19.26 23.62
C GLY A 268 16.11 20.32 24.01
N LEU A 269 15.09 20.54 23.15
CA LEU A 269 14.06 21.55 23.37
C LEU A 269 12.85 21.03 24.18
N ARG A 270 12.79 19.74 24.48
CA ARG A 270 11.73 19.08 25.27
C ARG A 270 10.31 19.32 24.72
N MET A 271 10.18 19.36 23.39
CA MET A 271 8.88 19.62 22.73
C MET A 271 7.95 18.40 22.69
N GLY A 272 8.38 17.24 23.18
CA GLY A 272 7.55 16.01 23.20
C GLY A 272 7.07 15.58 21.81
N ALA A 273 5.80 15.18 21.70
CA ALA A 273 5.19 14.75 20.44
C ALA A 273 5.19 15.85 19.36
N ALA A 274 5.06 17.13 19.74
CA ALA A 274 5.13 18.26 18.81
C ALA A 274 6.52 18.42 18.18
N GLY A 275 7.58 18.10 18.92
CA GLY A 275 8.96 18.08 18.42
C GLY A 275 9.18 17.03 17.36
N ALA A 276 8.72 15.80 17.60
CA ALA A 276 8.76 14.72 16.62
C ALA A 276 7.93 15.06 15.35
N ALA A 277 6.75 15.66 15.54
CA ALA A 277 5.93 16.15 14.43
C ALA A 277 6.66 17.18 13.56
N ALA A 278 7.33 18.14 14.19
CA ALA A 278 8.09 19.19 13.49
C ALA A 278 9.31 18.59 12.75
N ALA A 279 10.07 17.68 13.38
CA ALA A 279 11.19 16.99 12.76
C ALA A 279 10.74 16.21 11.51
N THR A 280 9.66 15.43 11.63
CA THR A 280 9.07 14.67 10.52
C THR A 280 8.63 15.59 9.38
N ALA A 281 7.86 16.65 9.66
CA ALA A 281 7.39 17.59 8.64
C ALA A 281 8.55 18.32 7.92
N LEU A 282 9.59 18.74 8.64
CA LEU A 282 10.78 19.34 8.06
C LEU A 282 11.56 18.37 7.19
N CYS A 283 11.72 17.12 7.60
CA CYS A 283 12.38 16.09 6.79
C CYS A 283 11.60 15.72 5.55
N GLN A 284 10.27 15.70 5.60
CA GLN A 284 9.44 15.52 4.42
C GLN A 284 9.59 16.68 3.44
N LEU A 285 9.62 17.92 3.93
CA LEU A 285 9.90 19.11 3.10
C LEU A 285 11.29 19.01 2.46
N LEU A 286 12.30 18.66 3.22
CA LEU A 286 13.67 18.47 2.72
C LEU A 286 13.72 17.38 1.64
N SER A 287 13.05 16.24 1.86
CA SER A 287 12.94 15.15 0.89
C SER A 287 12.29 15.62 -0.43
N ALA A 288 11.20 16.39 -0.34
CA ALA A 288 10.52 16.94 -1.50
C ALA A 288 11.41 17.92 -2.28
N VAL A 289 12.09 18.83 -1.59
CA VAL A 289 13.03 19.77 -2.22
C VAL A 289 14.15 19.02 -2.95
N LEU A 290 14.77 18.05 -2.28
CA LEU A 290 15.85 17.27 -2.88
C LEU A 290 15.40 16.47 -4.10
N VAL A 291 14.23 15.82 -4.05
CA VAL A 291 13.72 15.08 -5.20
C VAL A 291 13.36 16.00 -6.37
N LEU A 292 12.83 17.20 -6.11
CA LEU A 292 12.55 18.19 -7.15
C LEU A 292 13.84 18.71 -7.81
N ILE A 293 14.90 18.98 -7.03
CA ILE A 293 16.22 19.38 -7.56
C ILE A 293 16.78 18.27 -8.47
N VAL A 294 16.67 17.01 -8.06
CA VAL A 294 17.12 15.87 -8.87
C VAL A 294 16.31 15.75 -10.16
N LEU A 295 14.98 15.87 -10.08
CA LEU A 295 14.11 15.82 -11.26
C LEU A 295 14.35 16.99 -12.22
N GLN A 296 14.61 18.19 -11.68
CA GLN A 296 14.94 19.36 -12.50
C GLN A 296 16.19 19.12 -13.34
N LYS A 297 17.21 18.48 -12.76
CA LYS A 297 18.46 18.16 -13.47
C LYS A 297 18.34 16.98 -14.44
N THR A 298 17.42 16.05 -14.22
CA THR A 298 17.31 14.79 -14.99
C THR A 298 16.20 14.80 -16.03
N VAL A 299 15.06 15.42 -15.73
CA VAL A 299 13.85 15.37 -16.56
C VAL A 299 13.51 16.75 -17.13
N PHE A 300 13.58 17.83 -16.32
CA PHE A 300 13.15 19.18 -16.72
C PHE A 300 14.28 20.01 -17.33
N THR A 301 14.88 19.54 -18.42
CA THR A 301 15.91 20.32 -19.15
C THR A 301 15.33 21.45 -19.99
N ARG A 302 14.03 21.42 -20.32
CA ARG A 302 13.31 22.43 -21.12
C ARG A 302 11.93 22.71 -20.54
N SER A 303 11.25 23.77 -21.03
CA SER A 303 9.87 24.09 -20.64
C SER A 303 8.92 22.94 -20.96
N SER A 304 8.08 22.57 -20.01
CA SER A 304 7.05 21.54 -20.15
C SER A 304 5.67 22.15 -19.89
N LYS A 305 4.63 21.55 -20.47
CA LYS A 305 3.23 21.97 -20.32
C LYS A 305 2.46 20.97 -19.47
N THR A 306 1.45 21.43 -18.77
CA THR A 306 0.48 20.55 -18.11
C THR A 306 -0.55 20.11 -19.13
N ALA A 307 -0.73 18.80 -19.30
CA ALA A 307 -1.65 18.26 -20.29
C ALA A 307 -2.86 17.64 -19.59
N ALA A 308 -4.06 18.15 -19.82
CA ALA A 308 -5.30 17.64 -19.22
C ALA A 308 -5.55 16.16 -19.55
N ILE A 309 -5.20 15.72 -20.75
CA ILE A 309 -5.30 14.31 -21.17
C ILE A 309 -4.40 13.42 -20.30
N LEU A 310 -3.19 13.88 -19.99
CA LEU A 310 -2.26 13.14 -19.11
C LEU A 310 -2.77 13.10 -17.67
N ALA A 311 -3.44 14.17 -17.19
CA ALA A 311 -4.05 14.20 -15.88
C ALA A 311 -5.13 13.09 -15.74
N GLY A 312 -6.02 12.96 -16.71
CA GLY A 312 -7.03 11.90 -16.73
C GLY A 312 -6.42 10.50 -16.69
N ARG A 313 -5.33 10.27 -17.44
CA ARG A 313 -4.63 8.98 -17.44
C ARG A 313 -3.92 8.69 -16.12
N ILE A 314 -3.26 9.68 -15.52
CA ILE A 314 -2.60 9.56 -14.22
C ILE A 314 -3.64 9.24 -13.14
N LEU A 315 -4.79 9.93 -13.15
CA LEU A 315 -5.88 9.66 -12.21
C LEU A 315 -6.48 8.26 -12.42
N LYS A 316 -6.74 7.85 -13.66
CA LYS A 316 -7.27 6.51 -13.99
C LYS A 316 -6.37 5.38 -13.50
N LEU A 317 -5.05 5.53 -13.58
CA LEU A 317 -4.08 4.53 -13.12
C LEU A 317 -3.79 4.65 -11.61
N GLY A 318 -3.67 5.88 -11.10
CA GLY A 318 -3.21 6.13 -9.74
C GLY A 318 -4.30 6.01 -8.68
N LEU A 319 -5.53 6.48 -8.94
CA LEU A 319 -6.60 6.43 -7.95
C LEU A 319 -6.93 5.00 -7.50
N PRO A 320 -7.12 4.02 -8.41
CA PRO A 320 -7.38 2.64 -7.98
C PRO A 320 -6.26 2.08 -7.10
N LEU A 321 -4.99 2.34 -7.46
CA LEU A 321 -3.83 1.88 -6.69
C LEU A 321 -3.75 2.55 -5.32
N GLY A 322 -4.02 3.86 -5.23
CA GLY A 322 -4.07 4.58 -3.96
C GLY A 322 -5.17 4.04 -3.03
N PHE A 323 -6.37 3.82 -3.58
CA PHE A 323 -7.46 3.21 -2.81
C PHE A 323 -7.18 1.77 -2.40
N ALA A 324 -6.48 0.98 -3.22
CA ALA A 324 -6.10 -0.38 -2.87
C ALA A 324 -5.22 -0.42 -1.61
N GLU A 325 -4.22 0.45 -1.50
CA GLU A 325 -3.36 0.53 -0.32
C GLU A 325 -4.14 0.90 0.95
N VAL A 326 -5.08 1.84 0.83
CA VAL A 326 -5.98 2.20 1.94
C VAL A 326 -6.85 1.02 2.34
N MET A 327 -7.46 0.31 1.39
CA MET A 327 -8.31 -0.86 1.68
C MET A 327 -7.52 -2.01 2.29
N TYR A 328 -6.26 -2.19 1.88
CA TYR A 328 -5.37 -3.16 2.50
C TYR A 328 -5.14 -2.85 3.99
N THR A 329 -4.97 -1.57 4.31
CA THR A 329 -4.84 -1.09 5.70
C THR A 329 -6.11 -1.40 6.51
N PHE A 330 -7.31 -1.14 5.95
CA PHE A 330 -8.57 -1.48 6.60
C PHE A 330 -8.74 -2.98 6.83
N ALA A 331 -8.39 -3.82 5.85
CA ALA A 331 -8.46 -5.26 6.01
C ALA A 331 -7.56 -5.77 7.16
N ASN A 332 -6.38 -5.18 7.34
CA ASN A 332 -5.50 -5.49 8.47
C ASN A 332 -6.09 -5.05 9.82
N VAL A 333 -6.79 -3.91 9.87
CA VAL A 333 -7.50 -3.47 11.09
C VAL A 333 -8.62 -4.44 11.46
N VAL A 334 -9.43 -4.90 10.49
CA VAL A 334 -10.46 -5.91 10.71
C VAL A 334 -9.85 -7.20 11.24
N LEU A 335 -8.76 -7.66 10.64
CA LEU A 335 -8.08 -8.87 11.09
C LEU A 335 -7.52 -8.73 12.52
N MET A 336 -6.94 -7.57 12.84
CA MET A 336 -6.45 -7.30 14.20
C MET A 336 -7.60 -7.29 15.23
N ALA A 337 -8.77 -6.76 14.86
CA ALA A 337 -9.97 -6.83 15.72
C ALA A 337 -10.39 -8.28 16.00
N VAL A 338 -10.31 -9.16 15.00
CA VAL A 338 -10.56 -10.61 15.19
C VAL A 338 -9.51 -11.23 16.11
N VAL A 339 -8.23 -10.92 15.93
CA VAL A 339 -7.12 -11.44 16.75
C VAL A 339 -7.26 -11.01 18.22
N ASN A 340 -7.77 -9.79 18.48
CA ASN A 340 -8.01 -9.30 19.85
C ASN A 340 -8.96 -10.20 20.66
N GLY A 341 -9.84 -10.96 20.01
CA GLY A 341 -10.73 -11.91 20.66
C GLY A 341 -10.03 -13.17 21.23
N PHE A 342 -8.74 -13.40 20.96
CA PHE A 342 -7.99 -14.58 21.39
C PHE A 342 -7.10 -14.36 22.62
N GLY A 343 -7.20 -13.20 23.28
CA GLY A 343 -6.46 -12.87 24.50
C GLY A 343 -5.11 -12.19 24.26
N THR A 344 -4.55 -11.65 25.35
CA THR A 344 -3.38 -10.75 25.32
C THR A 344 -2.12 -11.40 24.77
N ASP A 345 -1.86 -12.68 25.10
CA ASP A 345 -0.68 -13.40 24.64
C ASP A 345 -0.70 -13.61 23.12
N THR A 346 -1.89 -13.91 22.57
CA THR A 346 -2.08 -14.04 21.11
C THR A 346 -1.90 -12.73 20.40
N VAL A 347 -2.41 -11.64 20.97
CA VAL A 347 -2.25 -10.28 20.43
C VAL A 347 -0.78 -9.87 20.44
N ALA A 348 -0.06 -10.12 21.52
CA ALA A 348 1.37 -9.83 21.63
C ALA A 348 2.20 -10.66 20.63
N ALA A 349 1.89 -11.95 20.50
CA ALA A 349 2.53 -12.84 19.54
C ALA A 349 2.29 -12.41 18.09
N TYR A 350 1.05 -12.02 17.76
CA TYR A 350 0.69 -11.52 16.43
C TYR A 350 1.35 -10.18 16.11
N ALA A 351 1.48 -9.28 17.08
CA ALA A 351 2.18 -8.01 16.94
C ALA A 351 3.68 -8.22 16.67
N ALA A 352 4.34 -9.12 17.40
CA ALA A 352 5.74 -9.49 17.16
C ALA A 352 5.92 -10.16 15.79
N TYR A 353 5.03 -11.11 15.45
CA TYR A 353 4.97 -11.72 14.12
C TYR A 353 4.90 -10.65 13.01
N GLY A 354 4.03 -9.65 13.13
CA GLY A 354 3.89 -8.59 12.13
C GLY A 354 5.17 -7.77 11.88
N LYS A 355 6.00 -7.57 12.92
CA LYS A 355 7.31 -6.91 12.78
C LYS A 355 8.32 -7.76 12.00
N ILE A 356 8.29 -9.07 12.23
CA ILE A 356 9.15 -10.03 11.52
C ILE A 356 8.67 -10.21 10.07
N ASP A 357 7.36 -10.30 9.88
CA ASP A 357 6.70 -10.42 8.57
C ASP A 357 7.00 -9.26 7.63
N ALA A 358 7.21 -8.06 8.17
CA ALA A 358 7.60 -6.89 7.40
C ALA A 358 8.86 -7.12 6.53
N LEU A 359 9.78 -8.02 6.93
CA LEU A 359 10.96 -8.37 6.14
C LEU A 359 10.57 -9.06 4.82
N PHE A 360 9.59 -9.95 4.84
CA PHE A 360 9.05 -10.58 3.64
C PHE A 360 8.43 -9.54 2.70
N TRP A 361 7.57 -8.67 3.24
CA TRP A 361 6.87 -7.64 2.45
C TRP A 361 7.80 -6.60 1.84
N MET A 362 8.94 -6.27 2.48
CA MET A 362 9.97 -5.40 1.91
C MET A 362 10.58 -5.99 0.63
N VAL A 363 10.85 -7.30 0.63
CA VAL A 363 11.39 -8.01 -0.54
C VAL A 363 10.33 -8.07 -1.65
N VAL A 364 9.09 -8.44 -1.31
CA VAL A 364 7.96 -8.49 -2.25
C VAL A 364 7.74 -7.15 -2.95
N GLY A 365 7.62 -6.05 -2.18
CA GLY A 365 7.41 -4.71 -2.73
C GLY A 365 8.55 -4.23 -3.61
N SER A 366 9.81 -4.58 -3.26
CA SER A 366 10.98 -4.24 -4.08
C SER A 366 10.99 -4.96 -5.43
N PHE A 367 10.58 -6.24 -5.48
CA PHE A 367 10.37 -6.95 -6.74
C PHE A 367 9.18 -6.40 -7.53
N GLY A 368 8.07 -6.07 -6.87
CA GLY A 368 6.88 -5.47 -7.51
C GLY A 368 7.21 -4.18 -8.26
N ILE A 369 7.98 -3.28 -7.62
CA ILE A 369 8.46 -2.05 -8.27
C ILE A 369 9.39 -2.38 -9.44
N SER A 370 10.28 -3.36 -9.28
CA SER A 370 11.22 -3.78 -10.33
C SER A 370 10.46 -4.31 -11.55
N ILE A 371 9.54 -5.25 -11.37
CA ILE A 371 8.71 -5.81 -12.47
C ILE A 371 7.95 -4.69 -13.18
N THR A 372 7.26 -3.83 -12.44
CA THR A 372 6.49 -2.71 -13.01
C THR A 372 7.35 -1.80 -13.88
N THR A 373 8.56 -1.46 -13.40
CA THR A 373 9.48 -0.57 -14.11
C THR A 373 10.03 -1.25 -15.38
N PHE A 374 10.50 -2.50 -15.26
CA PHE A 374 11.09 -3.23 -16.39
C PHE A 374 10.05 -3.54 -17.47
N VAL A 375 8.87 -4.00 -17.08
CA VAL A 375 7.75 -4.23 -18.01
C VAL A 375 7.32 -2.92 -18.65
N GLY A 376 7.12 -1.85 -17.88
CA GLY A 376 6.69 -0.56 -18.39
C GLY A 376 7.66 0.03 -19.41
N GLN A 377 8.98 0.00 -19.14
CA GLN A 377 9.98 0.51 -20.08
C GLN A 377 10.08 -0.36 -21.35
N ASN A 378 10.02 -1.69 -21.25
CA ASN A 378 10.08 -2.57 -22.40
C ASN A 378 8.80 -2.49 -23.25
N ILE A 379 7.62 -2.30 -22.64
CA ILE A 379 6.37 -1.99 -23.37
C ILE A 379 6.52 -0.67 -24.14
N GLY A 380 7.02 0.38 -23.47
CA GLY A 380 7.26 1.67 -24.10
C GLY A 380 8.25 1.61 -25.27
N ALA A 381 9.28 0.78 -25.15
CA ALA A 381 10.28 0.54 -26.19
C ALA A 381 9.79 -0.39 -27.32
N GLY A 382 8.57 -0.94 -27.24
CA GLY A 382 8.05 -1.93 -28.20
C GLY A 382 8.77 -3.30 -28.14
N ARG A 383 9.56 -3.55 -27.08
CA ARG A 383 10.36 -4.78 -26.90
C ARG A 383 9.58 -5.84 -26.14
N ARG A 384 8.59 -6.40 -26.80
CA ARG A 384 7.68 -7.39 -26.22
C ARG A 384 8.37 -8.69 -25.81
N ASP A 385 9.38 -9.13 -26.56
CA ASP A 385 10.30 -10.22 -26.22
C ASP A 385 10.90 -10.07 -24.82
N ARG A 386 11.33 -8.84 -24.51
CA ARG A 386 11.95 -8.50 -23.22
C ARG A 386 10.94 -8.36 -22.10
N VAL A 387 9.67 -8.03 -22.40
CA VAL A 387 8.60 -8.01 -21.38
C VAL A 387 8.44 -9.38 -20.74
N MET A 388 8.25 -10.43 -21.58
CA MET A 388 8.09 -11.80 -21.07
C MET A 388 9.37 -12.32 -20.40
N GLN A 389 10.55 -11.99 -20.95
CA GLN A 389 11.81 -12.29 -20.29
C GLN A 389 11.94 -11.60 -18.93
N SER A 390 11.56 -10.32 -18.82
CA SER A 390 11.59 -9.60 -17.53
C SER A 390 10.68 -10.24 -16.49
N ILE A 391 9.47 -10.63 -16.89
CA ILE A 391 8.52 -11.33 -16.02
C ILE A 391 9.11 -12.66 -15.55
N ARG A 392 9.63 -13.46 -16.47
CA ARG A 392 10.24 -14.77 -16.15
C ARG A 392 11.45 -14.64 -15.23
N ASP A 393 12.39 -13.76 -15.56
CA ASP A 393 13.61 -13.57 -14.80
C ASP A 393 13.31 -13.03 -13.39
N CYS A 394 12.39 -12.05 -13.27
CA CYS A 394 11.89 -11.60 -11.96
C CYS A 394 11.21 -12.73 -11.18
N THR A 395 10.40 -13.56 -11.84
CA THR A 395 9.71 -14.68 -11.19
C THR A 395 10.72 -15.64 -10.56
N VAL A 396 11.72 -16.08 -11.34
CA VAL A 396 12.77 -16.99 -10.85
C VAL A 396 13.53 -16.35 -9.69
N MET A 397 13.96 -15.10 -9.83
CA MET A 397 14.68 -14.39 -8.77
C MET A 397 13.84 -14.23 -7.51
N MET A 398 12.55 -13.88 -7.65
CA MET A 398 11.63 -13.70 -6.54
C MET A 398 11.42 -15.02 -5.79
N PHE A 399 11.22 -16.15 -6.49
CA PHE A 399 11.11 -17.46 -5.86
C PHE A 399 12.39 -17.87 -5.12
N LEU A 400 13.57 -17.60 -5.69
CA LEU A 400 14.85 -17.91 -5.05
C LEU A 400 15.08 -17.05 -3.80
N VAL A 401 14.95 -15.72 -3.91
CA VAL A 401 15.21 -14.79 -2.81
C VAL A 401 14.16 -14.97 -1.70
N LEU A 402 12.87 -15.00 -2.04
CA LEU A 402 11.82 -15.22 -1.04
C LEU A 402 11.85 -16.62 -0.46
N GLY A 403 12.24 -17.63 -1.25
CA GLY A 403 12.45 -18.99 -0.74
C GLY A 403 13.50 -19.02 0.36
N MET A 404 14.63 -18.32 0.17
CA MET A 404 15.64 -18.16 1.23
C MET A 404 15.11 -17.40 2.45
N VAL A 405 14.37 -16.32 2.23
CA VAL A 405 13.76 -15.52 3.33
C VAL A 405 12.74 -16.37 4.10
N ILE A 406 11.83 -17.06 3.40
CA ILE A 406 10.82 -17.95 3.99
C ILE A 406 11.50 -19.06 4.80
N ALA A 407 12.53 -19.70 4.25
CA ALA A 407 13.29 -20.74 4.95
C ALA A 407 13.96 -20.19 6.21
N ALA A 408 14.59 -19.02 6.14
CA ALA A 408 15.20 -18.38 7.30
C ALA A 408 14.16 -18.05 8.36
N LEU A 409 13.03 -17.42 7.98
CA LEU A 409 11.94 -17.08 8.91
C LEU A 409 11.30 -18.31 9.54
N TYR A 410 11.19 -19.43 8.80
CA TYR A 410 10.67 -20.71 9.31
C TYR A 410 11.63 -21.35 10.31
N ILE A 411 12.93 -21.42 9.99
CA ILE A 411 13.96 -22.03 10.84
C ILE A 411 14.14 -21.23 12.12
N PHE A 412 14.24 -19.90 12.00
CA PHE A 412 14.48 -19.01 13.12
C PHE A 412 13.19 -18.44 13.74
N ALA A 413 12.02 -19.07 13.51
CA ALA A 413 10.73 -18.57 13.99
C ALA A 413 10.71 -18.25 15.49
N TYR A 414 11.14 -19.18 16.33
CA TYR A 414 11.18 -19.01 17.78
C TYR A 414 12.25 -18.01 18.24
N PRO A 415 13.52 -18.10 17.82
CA PRO A 415 14.54 -17.10 18.17
C PRO A 415 14.15 -15.66 17.75
N LEU A 416 13.50 -15.50 16.60
CA LEU A 416 13.04 -14.19 16.15
C LEU A 416 11.94 -13.63 17.02
N GLN A 417 11.00 -14.47 17.48
CA GLN A 417 9.97 -14.05 18.42
C GLN A 417 10.56 -13.64 19.78
N GLN A 418 11.59 -14.36 20.26
CA GLN A 418 12.29 -14.03 21.52
C GLN A 418 12.96 -12.65 21.49
N LEU A 419 13.32 -12.12 20.32
CA LEU A 419 13.85 -10.76 20.20
C LEU A 419 12.83 -9.69 20.57
N PHE A 420 11.53 -9.99 20.44
CA PHE A 420 10.44 -9.03 20.67
C PHE A 420 9.75 -9.24 22.01
N CYS A 421 9.71 -10.47 22.51
CA CYS A 421 9.06 -10.80 23.78
C CYS A 421 9.81 -11.94 24.49
N ALA A 422 10.05 -11.76 25.79
CA ALA A 422 10.70 -12.79 26.62
C ALA A 422 9.71 -13.80 27.21
N ASP A 423 8.39 -13.58 27.12
CA ASP A 423 7.38 -14.48 27.65
C ASP A 423 7.33 -15.78 26.85
N PRO A 424 7.54 -16.96 27.48
CA PRO A 424 7.57 -18.24 26.79
C PRO A 424 6.25 -18.58 26.07
N ASN A 425 5.09 -18.19 26.62
CA ASN A 425 3.78 -18.45 26.00
C ASN A 425 3.62 -17.64 24.70
N VAL A 426 3.99 -16.35 24.73
CA VAL A 426 3.96 -15.46 23.57
C VAL A 426 4.90 -15.98 22.48
N VAL A 427 6.12 -16.39 22.84
CA VAL A 427 7.10 -16.96 21.91
C VAL A 427 6.59 -18.25 21.28
N GLU A 428 5.97 -19.12 22.07
CA GLU A 428 5.43 -20.40 21.57
C GLU A 428 4.27 -20.16 20.59
N ILE A 429 3.32 -19.27 20.93
CA ILE A 429 2.20 -18.91 20.05
C ILE A 429 2.72 -18.29 18.76
N GLY A 430 3.61 -17.29 18.84
CA GLY A 430 4.18 -16.60 17.69
C GLY A 430 5.03 -17.49 16.80
N GLY A 431 5.84 -18.37 17.39
CA GLY A 431 6.64 -19.37 16.67
C GLY A 431 5.78 -20.36 15.89
N ARG A 432 4.66 -20.84 16.50
CA ARG A 432 3.68 -21.71 15.81
C ARG A 432 2.98 -20.97 14.68
N MET A 433 2.56 -19.69 14.90
CA MET A 433 1.96 -18.86 13.85
C MET A 433 2.90 -18.73 12.64
N MET A 434 4.17 -18.40 12.88
CA MET A 434 5.16 -18.28 11.83
C MET A 434 5.36 -19.61 11.08
N ARG A 435 5.59 -20.70 11.78
CA ARG A 435 5.79 -22.03 11.15
C ARG A 435 4.57 -22.50 10.37
N PHE A 436 3.36 -22.17 10.84
CA PHE A 436 2.14 -22.50 10.13
C PHE A 436 2.02 -21.71 8.83
N LEU A 437 2.29 -20.40 8.86
CA LEU A 437 1.98 -19.52 7.73
C LEU A 437 3.08 -19.44 6.67
N MET A 438 4.37 -19.49 7.08
CA MET A 438 5.52 -19.33 6.17
C MET A 438 5.50 -20.22 4.92
N PRO A 439 5.13 -21.53 4.98
CA PRO A 439 5.08 -22.37 3.78
C PRO A 439 4.06 -21.87 2.73
N PHE A 440 3.02 -21.19 3.15
CA PHE A 440 1.98 -20.68 2.26
C PHE A 440 2.34 -19.35 1.58
N TYR A 441 3.41 -18.68 1.99
CA TYR A 441 3.84 -17.42 1.35
C TYR A 441 4.19 -17.58 -0.13
N PHE A 442 4.56 -18.77 -0.56
CA PHE A 442 4.75 -19.07 -1.98
C PHE A 442 3.50 -18.84 -2.84
N LEU A 443 2.29 -18.92 -2.24
CA LEU A 443 1.04 -18.63 -2.95
C LEU A 443 0.87 -17.15 -3.27
N TYR A 444 1.53 -16.25 -2.52
CA TYR A 444 1.45 -14.81 -2.77
C TYR A 444 2.36 -14.36 -3.92
N ILE A 445 3.47 -15.05 -4.17
CA ILE A 445 4.45 -14.68 -5.19
C ILE A 445 3.80 -14.49 -6.58
N PRO A 446 2.97 -15.42 -7.10
CA PRO A 446 2.31 -15.24 -8.39
C PRO A 446 1.36 -14.04 -8.42
N ILE A 447 0.69 -13.71 -7.31
CA ILE A 447 -0.18 -12.54 -7.20
C ILE A 447 0.63 -11.28 -7.50
N GLU A 448 1.74 -11.07 -6.77
CA GLU A 448 2.57 -9.88 -6.93
C GLU A 448 3.15 -9.76 -8.33
N ILE A 449 3.62 -10.87 -8.91
CA ILE A 449 4.20 -10.90 -10.25
C ILE A 449 3.16 -10.47 -11.29
N MET A 450 1.98 -11.10 -11.29
CA MET A 450 0.93 -10.82 -12.26
C MET A 450 0.35 -9.42 -12.06
N PHE A 451 0.12 -9.00 -10.81
CA PHE A 451 -0.34 -7.64 -10.48
C PHE A 451 0.64 -6.58 -11.00
N SER A 452 1.93 -6.73 -10.68
CA SER A 452 2.97 -5.77 -11.06
C SER A 452 3.26 -5.77 -12.55
N ALA A 453 3.19 -6.93 -13.23
CA ALA A 453 3.32 -7.02 -14.67
C ALA A 453 2.17 -6.33 -15.41
N LEU A 454 0.91 -6.61 -15.05
CA LEU A 454 -0.28 -5.97 -15.62
C LEU A 454 -0.24 -4.45 -15.42
N ARG A 455 0.14 -4.02 -14.21
CA ARG A 455 0.35 -2.60 -13.91
C ARG A 455 1.41 -1.98 -14.83
N GLY A 456 2.54 -2.63 -15.03
CA GLY A 456 3.59 -2.18 -15.95
C GLY A 456 3.12 -2.11 -17.41
N MET A 457 2.22 -3.01 -17.82
CA MET A 457 1.55 -2.99 -19.14
C MET A 457 0.51 -1.86 -19.28
N GLY A 458 0.14 -1.18 -18.18
CA GLY A 458 -0.80 -0.06 -18.17
C GLY A 458 -2.22 -0.45 -17.73
N ASP A 459 -2.44 -1.68 -17.29
CA ASP A 459 -3.70 -2.09 -16.68
C ASP A 459 -3.56 -2.15 -15.15
N SER A 460 -4.11 -1.16 -14.46
CA SER A 460 -4.12 -1.09 -13.01
C SER A 460 -5.51 -1.34 -12.40
N VAL A 461 -6.60 -1.14 -13.17
CA VAL A 461 -7.97 -1.15 -12.64
C VAL A 461 -8.40 -2.57 -12.29
N ILE A 462 -8.34 -3.49 -13.26
CA ILE A 462 -8.82 -4.87 -13.04
C ILE A 462 -7.92 -5.63 -12.03
N PRO A 463 -6.59 -5.55 -12.11
CA PRO A 463 -5.72 -6.10 -11.08
C PRO A 463 -6.04 -5.58 -9.66
N THR A 464 -6.33 -4.29 -9.52
CA THR A 464 -6.74 -3.69 -8.24
C THR A 464 -8.06 -4.27 -7.74
N ILE A 465 -9.06 -4.43 -8.62
CA ILE A 465 -10.36 -5.04 -8.28
C ILE A 465 -10.17 -6.49 -7.81
N ILE A 466 -9.37 -7.28 -8.54
CA ILE A 466 -9.08 -8.69 -8.16
C ILE A 466 -8.42 -8.74 -6.76
N THR A 467 -7.42 -7.89 -6.50
CA THR A 467 -6.75 -7.83 -5.20
C THR A 467 -7.72 -7.38 -4.10
N PHE A 468 -8.52 -6.35 -4.35
CA PHE A 468 -9.50 -5.84 -3.39
C PHE A 468 -10.48 -6.92 -2.95
N PHE A 469 -11.16 -7.59 -3.89
CA PHE A 469 -12.11 -8.65 -3.55
C PHE A 469 -11.42 -9.91 -3.01
N GLY A 470 -10.34 -10.34 -3.64
CA GLY A 470 -9.66 -11.59 -3.29
C GLY A 470 -8.87 -11.51 -1.98
N VAL A 471 -8.19 -10.40 -1.71
CA VAL A 471 -7.37 -10.26 -0.50
C VAL A 471 -8.11 -9.48 0.59
N CYS A 472 -8.69 -8.30 0.30
CA CYS A 472 -9.27 -7.47 1.36
C CYS A 472 -10.66 -7.96 1.77
N VAL A 473 -11.62 -8.04 0.82
CA VAL A 473 -13.01 -8.40 1.15
C VAL A 473 -13.10 -9.85 1.62
N LEU A 474 -12.56 -10.80 0.87
CA LEU A 474 -12.65 -12.23 1.20
C LEU A 474 -11.99 -12.52 2.55
N ARG A 475 -10.83 -11.88 2.86
CA ARG A 475 -10.16 -12.04 4.17
C ARG A 475 -10.98 -11.43 5.30
N SER A 476 -11.60 -10.28 5.10
CA SER A 476 -12.48 -9.66 6.10
C SER A 476 -13.71 -10.53 6.37
N VAL A 477 -14.34 -11.05 5.32
CA VAL A 477 -15.47 -12.00 5.43
C VAL A 477 -15.03 -13.29 6.14
N TRP A 478 -13.86 -13.84 5.81
CA TRP A 478 -13.30 -15.01 6.50
C TRP A 478 -13.14 -14.74 8.00
N GLY A 479 -12.52 -13.62 8.37
CA GLY A 479 -12.32 -13.24 9.76
C GLY A 479 -13.62 -13.05 10.54
N LEU A 480 -14.63 -12.42 9.94
CA LEU A 480 -15.89 -12.09 10.62
C LEU A 480 -16.93 -13.21 10.60
N ALA A 481 -16.93 -14.05 9.56
CA ALA A 481 -17.98 -15.09 9.39
C ALA A 481 -17.46 -16.51 9.67
N VAL A 482 -16.22 -16.85 9.26
CA VAL A 482 -15.71 -18.23 9.37
C VAL A 482 -14.97 -18.45 10.68
N VAL A 483 -14.14 -17.52 11.11
CA VAL A 483 -13.37 -17.64 12.36
C VAL A 483 -14.26 -17.84 13.59
N PRO A 484 -15.41 -17.15 13.75
CA PRO A 484 -16.30 -17.39 14.89
C PRO A 484 -16.88 -18.80 14.97
N LEU A 485 -17.00 -19.53 13.83
CA LEU A 485 -17.52 -20.91 13.81
C LEU A 485 -16.55 -21.93 14.41
N HIS A 486 -15.24 -21.63 14.32
CA HIS A 486 -14.17 -22.50 14.83
C HIS A 486 -13.14 -21.65 15.55
N HIS A 487 -13.48 -21.10 16.70
CA HIS A 487 -12.72 -20.09 17.44
C HIS A 487 -11.29 -20.55 17.79
N THR A 488 -10.40 -20.58 16.78
CA THR A 488 -8.98 -20.95 16.91
C THR A 488 -8.09 -19.98 16.15
N VAL A 489 -6.88 -19.73 16.66
CA VAL A 489 -5.86 -18.88 16.02
C VAL A 489 -5.48 -19.42 14.64
N ASN A 490 -5.39 -20.75 14.49
CA ASN A 490 -5.10 -21.37 13.20
C ASN A 490 -6.15 -21.06 12.14
N MET A 491 -7.42 -20.88 12.51
CA MET A 491 -8.49 -20.52 11.58
C MET A 491 -8.33 -19.08 11.10
N VAL A 492 -7.83 -18.17 11.95
CA VAL A 492 -7.46 -16.80 11.53
C VAL A 492 -6.33 -16.86 10.50
N LEU A 493 -5.28 -17.63 10.77
CA LEU A 493 -4.12 -17.76 9.90
C LEU A 493 -4.47 -18.45 8.56
N LEU A 494 -5.39 -19.42 8.57
CA LEU A 494 -5.84 -20.13 7.37
C LEU A 494 -6.54 -19.19 6.36
N GLY A 495 -7.07 -18.06 6.82
CA GLY A 495 -7.61 -17.02 5.97
C GLY A 495 -6.59 -16.48 4.95
N PHE A 496 -5.30 -16.44 5.29
CA PHE A 496 -4.26 -15.97 4.37
C PHE A 496 -4.09 -16.90 3.16
N PRO A 497 -3.72 -18.20 3.34
CA PRO A 497 -3.53 -19.09 2.21
C PRO A 497 -4.78 -19.29 1.36
N VAL A 498 -5.97 -19.35 1.97
CA VAL A 498 -7.23 -19.48 1.23
C VAL A 498 -7.45 -18.26 0.33
N THR A 499 -7.32 -17.06 0.86
CA THR A 499 -7.50 -15.82 0.08
C THR A 499 -6.42 -15.68 -0.99
N TRP A 500 -5.17 -16.05 -0.71
CA TRP A 500 -4.10 -16.04 -1.70
C TRP A 500 -4.32 -17.07 -2.81
N ALA A 501 -4.75 -18.28 -2.50
CA ALA A 501 -5.04 -19.30 -3.51
C ALA A 501 -6.15 -18.85 -4.47
N VAL A 502 -7.27 -18.34 -3.93
CA VAL A 502 -8.40 -17.83 -4.74
C VAL A 502 -7.93 -16.65 -5.61
N THR A 503 -7.18 -15.70 -5.03
CA THR A 503 -6.68 -14.54 -5.75
C THR A 503 -5.69 -14.93 -6.84
N THR A 504 -4.80 -15.89 -6.57
CA THR A 504 -3.84 -16.42 -7.57
C THR A 504 -4.56 -17.03 -8.76
N ILE A 505 -5.62 -17.82 -8.52
CA ILE A 505 -6.44 -18.42 -9.60
C ILE A 505 -7.11 -17.31 -10.43
N ALA A 506 -7.72 -16.31 -9.78
CA ALA A 506 -8.35 -15.19 -10.46
C ALA A 506 -7.33 -14.41 -11.32
N PHE A 507 -6.14 -14.14 -10.79
CA PHE A 507 -5.06 -13.51 -11.56
C PHE A 507 -4.58 -14.37 -12.70
N ALA A 508 -4.39 -15.69 -12.51
CA ALA A 508 -3.94 -16.59 -13.57
C ALA A 508 -4.93 -16.62 -14.75
N ILE A 509 -6.23 -16.66 -14.45
CA ILE A 509 -7.29 -16.58 -15.47
C ILE A 509 -7.23 -15.23 -16.18
N TYR A 510 -7.22 -14.12 -15.44
CA TYR A 510 -7.21 -12.79 -16.03
C TYR A 510 -5.96 -12.52 -16.85
N PHE A 511 -4.78 -12.86 -16.32
CA PHE A 511 -3.49 -12.69 -16.98
C PHE A 511 -3.43 -13.47 -18.30
N SER A 512 -3.90 -14.73 -18.31
CA SER A 512 -3.97 -15.56 -19.50
C SER A 512 -4.93 -14.96 -20.56
N LEU A 513 -6.09 -14.46 -20.15
CA LEU A 513 -7.05 -13.79 -21.04
C LEU A 513 -6.47 -12.47 -21.58
N TYR A 514 -5.78 -11.69 -20.74
CA TYR A 514 -5.14 -10.44 -21.13
C TYR A 514 -4.07 -10.68 -22.20
N LEU A 515 -3.18 -11.66 -22.00
CA LEU A 515 -2.14 -12.02 -22.96
C LEU A 515 -2.74 -12.50 -24.31
N ARG A 516 -3.80 -13.32 -24.28
CA ARG A 516 -4.49 -13.76 -25.50
C ARG A 516 -5.12 -12.62 -26.29
N ARG A 517 -5.67 -11.59 -25.61
CA ARG A 517 -6.27 -10.42 -26.26
C ARG A 517 -5.24 -9.52 -26.94
N GLN A 518 -4.00 -9.49 -26.44
CA GLN A 518 -2.92 -8.71 -27.04
C GLN A 518 -2.38 -9.33 -28.35
N GLY A 519 -2.86 -10.54 -28.73
CA GLY A 519 -2.53 -11.24 -29.97
C GLY A 519 -1.18 -11.99 -29.91
N PRO A 520 -0.83 -12.75 -30.97
CA PRO A 520 0.42 -13.54 -31.06
C PRO A 520 1.69 -12.70 -31.07
N ALA A 521 1.58 -11.40 -30.85
CA ALA A 521 2.68 -10.44 -30.81
C ALA A 521 3.23 -10.17 -29.39
N ILE A 522 2.87 -11.01 -28.38
CA ILE A 522 3.50 -11.02 -27.05
C ILE A 522 4.23 -12.32 -26.83
#